data_2d86639c10892545f05eacb61cceb27b
#
_entry.id   2d86639c10892545f05eacb61cceb27b
#
_cell.length_a   1.000
_cell.length_b   1.000
_cell.length_c   1.000
_cell.angle_alpha   90.00
_cell.angle_beta   90.00
_cell.angle_gamma   90.00
#
_symmetry.space_group_name_H-M   'P 1'
#
loop_
_entity.id
_entity.type
_entity.pdbx_description
1 polymer ?
#
loop_
_entity_poly.entity_id
_entity_poly.type
_entity_poly.pdbx_seq_one_letter_code
_entity_poly.pdbx_strand_id
1 'polypeptide(L)'
;MTLTPIPSPVHLPGERPAVADAALLIRAAESRDLNGLVALERASFPGDRLTRRQFRYMLARAQATLLVATESDAPVDTAVPLLGYVLVLFNRATSVARLYSIAVAEAARGRGVGRALVLAAERATWDAERAYLRLEIRRDNIASQRLFERLGYRRFGVLSDYYDDHMEALRYEKQLSPHTGREQARVPFYEQTLDFTCGASSLMMAMHALDPEVALDRTLELRIWREATTVFMTSGHGGCGPFGLALAAHARGFSVEVFVNDRGVPLIDSVRSPEKKEVMRLVHEDMLAEAARAGVPVTYGTLGLDELEGRCTAGAVPLVLISSYRIYAEKFPHWVVVTGFDRGFVYVHDPYVDYEQGETPIDSMNMPIQKAEFRRMARYGRAGLQAVVLVSRPADVAPRAPSRAAGADADG
;
A
#
# COMPACT_ATOMS: atom_id res chain seq x y z
N MET A 1 3.76 -34.33 -31.29
CA MET A 1 4.05 -32.90 -31.51
C MET A 1 5.35 -32.58 -30.83
N THR A 2 6.39 -32.45 -31.60
CA THR A 2 7.82 -32.33 -31.23
C THR A 2 8.11 -30.88 -30.83
N LEU A 3 8.60 -30.70 -29.60
CA LEU A 3 9.08 -29.40 -29.11
C LEU A 3 10.41 -29.05 -29.74
N THR A 4 10.47 -27.92 -30.42
CA THR A 4 11.68 -27.35 -31.03
C THR A 4 12.56 -26.72 -29.92
N PRO A 5 13.87 -26.91 -29.87
CA PRO A 5 14.73 -26.32 -28.86
C PRO A 5 15.01 -24.84 -29.15
N ILE A 6 15.07 -24.05 -28.08
CA ILE A 6 15.39 -22.61 -28.07
C ILE A 6 16.88 -22.45 -28.46
N PRO A 7 17.26 -21.52 -29.38
CA PRO A 7 18.65 -21.32 -29.77
C PRO A 7 19.46 -20.64 -28.66
N SER A 8 20.72 -21.10 -28.53
CA SER A 8 21.74 -20.54 -27.65
C SER A 8 22.10 -19.10 -28.04
N PRO A 9 22.53 -18.26 -27.09
CA PRO A 9 22.88 -16.86 -27.37
C PRO A 9 24.14 -16.76 -28.24
N VAL A 10 24.02 -15.88 -29.22
CA VAL A 10 25.13 -15.54 -30.19
C VAL A 10 26.23 -14.79 -29.43
N HIS A 11 27.44 -15.30 -29.52
CA HIS A 11 28.68 -14.69 -29.00
C HIS A 11 29.13 -13.59 -29.93
N LEU A 12 29.22 -12.34 -29.45
CA LEU A 12 29.86 -11.24 -30.16
C LEU A 12 31.38 -11.22 -29.84
N PRO A 13 32.27 -11.11 -30.80
CA PRO A 13 33.74 -11.10 -30.57
C PRO A 13 34.19 -9.70 -30.14
N GLY A 14 34.79 -9.56 -28.97
CA GLY A 14 35.46 -8.33 -28.56
C GLY A 14 35.66 -8.09 -27.05
N GLU A 15 35.29 -9.01 -26.18
CA GLU A 15 35.59 -8.87 -24.75
C GLU A 15 36.92 -9.56 -24.39
N ARG A 16 37.80 -8.80 -23.72
CA ARG A 16 39.02 -9.33 -23.12
C ARG A 16 38.65 -10.41 -22.09
N PRO A 17 39.39 -11.51 -21.94
CA PRO A 17 39.11 -12.52 -20.95
C PRO A 17 39.26 -11.90 -19.56
N ALA A 18 38.15 -11.74 -18.86
CA ALA A 18 38.14 -11.45 -17.43
C ALA A 18 38.78 -12.63 -16.69
N VAL A 19 39.68 -12.32 -15.77
CA VAL A 19 40.21 -13.24 -14.76
C VAL A 19 39.07 -14.05 -14.23
N ALA A 20 39.21 -15.37 -14.12
CA ALA A 20 38.18 -16.30 -13.69
C ALA A 20 37.48 -15.78 -12.39
N ASP A 21 36.33 -15.15 -12.56
CA ASP A 21 35.50 -14.71 -11.46
C ASP A 21 34.98 -15.97 -10.78
N ALA A 22 35.37 -16.18 -9.52
CA ALA A 22 34.75 -17.20 -8.67
C ALA A 22 33.25 -17.02 -8.77
N ALA A 23 32.51 -18.08 -9.12
CA ALA A 23 31.09 -17.98 -9.42
C ALA A 23 30.33 -17.43 -8.20
N LEU A 24 29.60 -16.33 -8.40
CA LEU A 24 28.78 -15.68 -7.37
C LEU A 24 27.62 -16.60 -6.97
N LEU A 25 27.54 -16.95 -5.69
CA LEU A 25 26.44 -17.72 -5.12
C LEU A 25 25.54 -16.81 -4.27
N ILE A 26 24.24 -16.80 -4.59
CA ILE A 26 23.23 -16.15 -3.75
C ILE A 26 22.35 -17.23 -3.12
N ARG A 27 22.22 -17.18 -1.80
CA ARG A 27 21.44 -18.13 -1.00
C ARG A 27 20.70 -17.44 0.14
N ALA A 28 19.73 -18.14 0.73
CA ALA A 28 19.11 -17.68 1.97
C ALA A 28 20.17 -17.56 3.09
N ALA A 29 20.06 -16.53 3.88
CA ALA A 29 20.91 -16.32 5.04
C ALA A 29 20.54 -17.31 6.16
N GLU A 30 21.54 -17.79 6.87
CA GLU A 30 21.43 -18.71 7.99
C GLU A 30 21.99 -18.10 9.28
N SER A 31 21.74 -18.73 10.43
CA SER A 31 22.26 -18.25 11.71
C SER A 31 23.78 -18.12 11.76
N ARG A 32 24.53 -18.93 10.98
CA ARG A 32 25.98 -18.83 10.83
C ARG A 32 26.44 -17.52 10.18
N ASP A 33 25.60 -16.90 9.34
CA ASP A 33 25.92 -15.66 8.62
C ASP A 33 25.79 -14.41 9.51
N LEU A 34 25.18 -14.54 10.71
CA LEU A 34 24.85 -13.40 11.58
C LEU A 34 26.05 -12.49 11.91
N ASN A 35 27.23 -13.05 12.11
CA ASN A 35 28.44 -12.27 12.39
C ASN A 35 28.88 -11.47 11.15
N GLY A 36 28.85 -12.12 9.97
CA GLY A 36 29.16 -11.49 8.69
C GLY A 36 28.18 -10.38 8.33
N LEU A 37 26.87 -10.61 8.54
CA LEU A 37 25.83 -9.61 8.32
C LEU A 37 26.07 -8.35 9.18
N VAL A 38 26.30 -8.51 10.48
CA VAL A 38 26.57 -7.39 11.39
C VAL A 38 27.85 -6.65 11.02
N ALA A 39 28.90 -7.37 10.61
CA ALA A 39 30.16 -6.76 10.19
C ALA A 39 29.98 -5.94 8.90
N LEU A 40 29.28 -6.52 7.91
CA LEU A 40 29.00 -5.85 6.63
C LEU A 40 28.10 -4.63 6.82
N GLU A 41 27.08 -4.72 7.67
CA GLU A 41 26.20 -3.60 8.02
C GLU A 41 26.98 -2.43 8.60
N ARG A 42 27.85 -2.71 9.57
CA ARG A 42 28.71 -1.69 10.19
C ARG A 42 29.67 -1.01 9.22
N ALA A 43 30.19 -1.78 8.27
CA ALA A 43 31.11 -1.26 7.25
C ALA A 43 30.39 -0.45 6.16
N SER A 44 29.10 -0.75 5.91
CA SER A 44 28.35 -0.15 4.80
C SER A 44 27.57 1.10 5.18
N PHE A 45 27.10 1.20 6.43
CA PHE A 45 26.23 2.30 6.87
C PHE A 45 26.81 3.06 8.06
N PRO A 46 26.93 4.40 7.97
CA PRO A 46 27.40 5.23 9.08
C PRO A 46 26.35 5.40 10.20
N GLY A 47 25.05 5.45 9.84
CA GLY A 47 23.87 5.54 10.71
C GLY A 47 22.81 4.51 10.32
N ASP A 48 21.63 4.54 10.92
CA ASP A 48 20.44 3.73 10.58
C ASP A 48 20.74 2.24 10.38
N ARG A 49 21.51 1.64 11.28
CA ARG A 49 22.02 0.27 11.15
C ARG A 49 21.09 -0.76 11.73
N LEU A 50 20.94 -1.87 11.03
CA LEU A 50 20.33 -3.07 11.58
C LEU A 50 21.23 -3.64 12.71
N THR A 51 20.61 -3.85 13.85
CA THR A 51 21.25 -4.46 15.02
C THR A 51 21.30 -5.99 14.87
N ARG A 52 22.22 -6.63 15.61
CA ARG A 52 22.28 -8.10 15.70
C ARG A 52 20.94 -8.73 16.12
N ARG A 53 20.18 -8.05 16.99
CA ARG A 53 18.85 -8.51 17.45
C ARG A 53 17.84 -8.49 16.29
N GLN A 54 17.85 -7.43 15.48
CA GLN A 54 16.98 -7.30 14.32
C GLN A 54 17.33 -8.36 13.26
N PHE A 55 18.60 -8.57 12.91
CA PHE A 55 18.98 -9.64 11.98
C PHE A 55 18.51 -11.03 12.48
N ARG A 56 18.68 -11.33 13.77
CA ARG A 56 18.19 -12.59 14.35
C ARG A 56 16.67 -12.71 14.26
N TYR A 57 15.95 -11.63 14.49
CA TYR A 57 14.49 -11.60 14.33
C TYR A 57 14.08 -11.84 12.87
N MET A 58 14.74 -11.19 11.91
CA MET A 58 14.46 -11.37 10.48
C MET A 58 14.74 -12.79 10.00
N LEU A 59 15.78 -13.44 10.52
CA LEU A 59 16.07 -14.85 10.21
C LEU A 59 15.05 -15.86 10.77
N ALA A 60 14.40 -15.53 11.90
CA ALA A 60 13.62 -16.52 12.66
C ALA A 60 12.10 -16.37 12.53
N ARG A 61 11.58 -15.18 12.35
CA ARG A 61 10.15 -14.88 12.57
C ARG A 61 9.47 -14.03 11.52
N ALA A 62 10.21 -13.40 10.67
CA ALA A 62 9.64 -12.35 9.85
C ALA A 62 8.93 -12.91 8.60
N GLN A 63 7.93 -12.19 8.17
CA GLN A 63 7.53 -12.20 6.77
C GLN A 63 8.60 -11.44 5.98
N ALA A 64 9.77 -12.04 5.89
CA ALA A 64 10.96 -11.47 5.28
C ALA A 64 11.78 -12.54 4.57
N THR A 65 12.51 -12.12 3.57
CA THR A 65 13.57 -12.91 2.95
C THR A 65 14.88 -12.16 3.09
N LEU A 66 15.84 -12.81 3.74
CA LEU A 66 17.21 -12.32 3.87
C LEU A 66 18.12 -13.22 3.03
N LEU A 67 18.74 -12.65 1.99
CA LEU A 67 19.66 -13.34 1.09
C LEU A 67 21.08 -12.81 1.28
N VAL A 68 22.06 -13.71 1.14
CA VAL A 68 23.48 -13.37 1.18
C VAL A 68 24.16 -13.77 -0.12
N ALA A 69 25.18 -13.01 -0.50
CA ALA A 69 26.07 -13.29 -1.60
C ALA A 69 27.42 -13.76 -1.08
N THR A 70 27.92 -14.87 -1.59
CA THR A 70 29.21 -15.48 -1.23
C THR A 70 29.93 -15.94 -2.51
N GLU A 71 31.21 -16.28 -2.40
CA GLU A 71 31.92 -16.99 -3.48
C GLU A 71 31.49 -18.47 -3.50
N SER A 72 31.34 -19.02 -4.71
CA SER A 72 30.81 -20.38 -4.91
C SER A 72 31.71 -21.51 -4.39
N ASP A 73 33.03 -21.26 -4.34
CA ASP A 73 34.05 -22.27 -4.02
C ASP A 73 34.40 -22.37 -2.52
N ALA A 74 33.66 -21.64 -1.69
CA ALA A 74 33.93 -21.63 -0.27
C ALA A 74 33.47 -22.91 0.43
N PRO A 75 34.29 -23.55 1.27
CA PRO A 75 33.90 -24.74 2.02
C PRO A 75 32.71 -24.47 2.92
N VAL A 76 31.77 -25.44 2.96
CA VAL A 76 30.46 -25.28 3.67
C VAL A 76 30.62 -24.98 5.16
N ASP A 77 31.76 -25.35 5.77
CA ASP A 77 32.00 -25.26 7.22
C ASP A 77 32.84 -24.04 7.68
N THR A 78 33.31 -23.20 6.76
CA THR A 78 34.08 -22.02 7.14
C THR A 78 33.21 -20.76 7.11
N ALA A 79 33.46 -19.85 8.05
CA ALA A 79 32.85 -18.51 8.05
C ALA A 79 33.33 -17.72 6.80
N VAL A 80 32.60 -17.86 5.70
CA VAL A 80 32.93 -17.22 4.42
C VAL A 80 32.62 -15.73 4.53
N PRO A 81 33.54 -14.85 4.09
CA PRO A 81 33.23 -13.43 4.01
C PRO A 81 32.02 -13.18 3.09
N LEU A 82 31.05 -12.46 3.59
CA LEU A 82 29.90 -12.06 2.80
C LEU A 82 30.29 -10.99 1.79
N LEU A 83 30.00 -11.20 0.52
CA LEU A 83 30.18 -10.22 -0.55
C LEU A 83 29.07 -9.18 -0.54
N GLY A 84 27.89 -9.53 -0.01
CA GLY A 84 26.75 -8.66 0.12
C GLY A 84 25.55 -9.36 0.76
N TYR A 85 24.51 -8.59 1.06
CA TYR A 85 23.21 -9.12 1.46
C TYR A 85 22.08 -8.23 0.93
N VAL A 86 20.86 -8.77 0.90
CA VAL A 86 19.62 -8.04 0.68
C VAL A 86 18.53 -8.55 1.61
N LEU A 87 17.76 -7.63 2.21
CA LEU A 87 16.62 -7.91 3.06
C LEU A 87 15.35 -7.38 2.40
N VAL A 88 14.39 -8.28 2.19
CA VAL A 88 13.06 -7.96 1.68
C VAL A 88 12.03 -8.25 2.76
N LEU A 89 11.16 -7.29 3.05
CA LEU A 89 10.02 -7.43 3.95
C LEU A 89 8.74 -7.57 3.14
N PHE A 90 7.82 -8.41 3.62
CA PHE A 90 6.53 -8.65 2.98
C PHE A 90 5.40 -8.10 3.87
N ASN A 91 4.59 -7.21 3.35
CA ASN A 91 3.37 -6.78 4.02
C ASN A 91 2.30 -7.88 3.87
N ARG A 92 1.50 -8.11 4.93
CA ARG A 92 0.59 -9.27 5.01
C ARG A 92 -0.56 -9.24 4.02
N ALA A 93 -1.15 -8.09 3.78
CA ALA A 93 -2.39 -7.98 3.02
C ALA A 93 -2.22 -7.27 1.67
N THR A 94 -1.06 -6.74 1.40
CA THR A 94 -0.78 -6.03 0.16
C THR A 94 0.09 -6.87 -0.75
N SER A 95 0.01 -6.61 -2.05
CA SER A 95 0.92 -7.22 -3.02
C SER A 95 2.23 -6.43 -3.18
N VAL A 96 2.59 -5.66 -2.15
CA VAL A 96 3.84 -4.91 -2.08
C VAL A 96 4.84 -5.66 -1.19
N ALA A 97 6.07 -5.78 -1.67
CA ALA A 97 7.23 -6.09 -0.86
C ALA A 97 8.13 -4.85 -0.77
N ARG A 98 8.87 -4.73 0.32
CA ARG A 98 9.83 -3.65 0.54
C ARG A 98 11.24 -4.21 0.60
N LEU A 99 12.12 -3.78 -0.29
CA LEU A 99 13.54 -3.99 -0.14
C LEU A 99 14.04 -3.04 0.95
N TYR A 100 14.16 -3.57 2.16
CA TYR A 100 14.44 -2.79 3.36
C TYR A 100 15.89 -2.37 3.47
N SER A 101 16.83 -3.28 3.13
CA SER A 101 18.26 -2.99 3.18
C SER A 101 19.02 -3.84 2.15
N ILE A 102 20.05 -3.25 1.55
CA ILE A 102 20.99 -3.92 0.66
C ILE A 102 22.39 -3.35 0.89
N ALA A 103 23.37 -4.24 1.08
CA ALA A 103 24.76 -3.84 1.20
C ALA A 103 25.67 -4.75 0.37
N VAL A 104 26.71 -4.16 -0.19
CA VAL A 104 27.78 -4.85 -0.92
C VAL A 104 29.12 -4.47 -0.33
N ALA A 105 29.92 -5.46 0.06
CA ALA A 105 31.26 -5.27 0.59
C ALA A 105 32.09 -4.43 -0.37
N GLU A 106 32.90 -3.52 0.14
CA GLU A 106 33.68 -2.59 -0.68
C GLU A 106 34.56 -3.31 -1.70
N ALA A 107 35.23 -4.39 -1.30
CA ALA A 107 36.05 -5.23 -2.17
C ALA A 107 35.26 -5.98 -3.27
N ALA A 108 33.94 -6.07 -3.13
CA ALA A 108 33.04 -6.74 -4.08
C ALA A 108 32.26 -5.76 -4.97
N ARG A 109 32.45 -4.46 -4.78
CA ARG A 109 31.83 -3.44 -5.63
C ARG A 109 32.38 -3.52 -7.07
N GLY A 110 31.53 -3.18 -8.04
CA GLY A 110 31.88 -3.27 -9.47
C GLY A 110 31.83 -4.69 -10.07
N ARG A 111 31.71 -5.74 -9.25
CA ARG A 111 31.66 -7.16 -9.68
C ARG A 111 30.24 -7.67 -9.98
N GLY A 112 29.23 -6.80 -10.05
CA GLY A 112 27.84 -7.19 -10.34
C GLY A 112 27.04 -7.74 -9.15
N VAL A 113 27.64 -7.84 -7.95
CA VAL A 113 27.00 -8.40 -6.75
C VAL A 113 25.69 -7.69 -6.41
N GLY A 114 25.66 -6.36 -6.43
CA GLY A 114 24.45 -5.59 -6.15
C GLY A 114 23.31 -5.89 -7.13
N ARG A 115 23.64 -5.98 -8.44
CA ARG A 115 22.67 -6.37 -9.46
C ARG A 115 22.11 -7.77 -9.23
N ALA A 116 22.96 -8.72 -8.92
CA ALA A 116 22.56 -10.10 -8.66
C ALA A 116 21.66 -10.23 -7.40
N LEU A 117 21.98 -9.49 -6.32
CA LEU A 117 21.15 -9.42 -5.12
C LEU A 117 19.76 -8.83 -5.41
N VAL A 118 19.68 -7.75 -6.19
CA VAL A 118 18.38 -7.15 -6.55
C VAL A 118 17.53 -8.12 -7.38
N LEU A 119 18.12 -8.79 -8.38
CA LEU A 119 17.40 -9.79 -9.17
C LEU A 119 16.94 -10.99 -8.34
N ALA A 120 17.72 -11.42 -7.36
CA ALA A 120 17.33 -12.47 -6.42
C ALA A 120 16.18 -11.99 -5.48
N ALA A 121 16.21 -10.73 -5.04
CA ALA A 121 15.15 -10.11 -4.29
C ALA A 121 13.84 -10.00 -5.10
N GLU A 122 13.93 -9.63 -6.39
CA GLU A 122 12.78 -9.61 -7.31
C GLU A 122 12.16 -11.01 -7.45
N ARG A 123 12.99 -12.05 -7.62
CA ARG A 123 12.50 -13.44 -7.68
C ARG A 123 11.85 -13.88 -6.38
N ALA A 124 12.48 -13.63 -5.24
CA ALA A 124 11.90 -13.95 -3.93
C ALA A 124 10.58 -13.20 -3.68
N THR A 125 10.48 -11.97 -4.16
CA THR A 125 9.25 -11.16 -4.12
C THR A 125 8.14 -11.80 -4.96
N TRP A 126 8.48 -12.25 -6.17
CA TRP A 126 7.55 -12.95 -7.06
C TRP A 126 7.10 -14.29 -6.49
N ASP A 127 8.03 -15.09 -5.97
CA ASP A 127 7.75 -16.40 -5.36
C ASP A 127 6.86 -16.26 -4.11
N ALA A 128 6.93 -15.11 -3.43
CA ALA A 128 6.03 -14.74 -2.33
C ALA A 128 4.69 -14.14 -2.80
N GLU A 129 4.38 -14.23 -4.10
CA GLU A 129 3.14 -13.70 -4.72
C GLU A 129 2.95 -12.19 -4.51
N ARG A 130 4.04 -11.42 -4.53
CA ARG A 130 3.98 -9.95 -4.47
C ARG A 130 4.23 -9.37 -5.86
N ALA A 131 3.41 -8.37 -6.22
CA ALA A 131 3.41 -7.76 -7.55
C ALA A 131 4.36 -6.57 -7.67
N TYR A 132 4.71 -5.96 -6.55
CA TYR A 132 5.54 -4.76 -6.49
C TYR A 132 6.69 -4.94 -5.51
N LEU A 133 7.87 -4.43 -5.89
CA LEU A 133 9.00 -4.24 -4.99
C LEU A 133 9.29 -2.75 -4.89
N ARG A 134 9.19 -2.21 -3.67
CA ARG A 134 9.44 -0.80 -3.33
C ARG A 134 10.69 -0.68 -2.48
N LEU A 135 11.33 0.48 -2.54
CA LEU A 135 12.51 0.79 -1.73
C LEU A 135 12.72 2.30 -1.60
N GLU A 136 13.48 2.68 -0.60
CA GLU A 136 13.95 4.03 -0.35
C GLU A 136 15.44 4.11 -0.59
N ILE A 137 15.88 5.17 -1.27
CA ILE A 137 17.29 5.47 -1.53
C ILE A 137 17.60 6.86 -1.02
N ARG A 138 18.64 6.95 -0.21
CA ARG A 138 19.17 8.23 0.23
C ARG A 138 19.48 9.14 -0.97
N ARG A 139 19.06 10.40 -0.94
CA ARG A 139 19.14 11.33 -2.08
C ARG A 139 20.56 11.50 -2.63
N ASP A 140 21.56 11.42 -1.79
CA ASP A 140 22.98 11.53 -2.16
C ASP A 140 23.60 10.21 -2.68
N ASN A 141 22.91 9.06 -2.55
CA ASN A 141 23.39 7.76 -3.01
C ASN A 141 23.14 7.54 -4.52
N ILE A 142 23.86 8.29 -5.34
CA ILE A 142 23.73 8.25 -6.82
C ILE A 142 24.04 6.86 -7.39
N ALA A 143 24.94 6.10 -6.75
CA ALA A 143 25.30 4.77 -7.22
C ALA A 143 24.12 3.79 -7.13
N SER A 144 23.37 3.80 -6.01
CA SER A 144 22.14 3.02 -5.84
C SER A 144 21.06 3.47 -6.79
N GLN A 145 20.82 4.76 -6.93
CA GLN A 145 19.80 5.30 -7.85
C GLN A 145 20.04 4.76 -9.27
N ARG A 146 21.26 4.88 -9.79
CA ARG A 146 21.65 4.36 -11.12
C ARG A 146 21.48 2.85 -11.23
N LEU A 147 21.74 2.10 -10.17
CA LEU A 147 21.55 0.64 -10.17
C LEU A 147 20.09 0.29 -10.36
N PHE A 148 19.22 0.86 -9.53
CA PHE A 148 17.78 0.55 -9.53
C PHE A 148 17.12 1.08 -10.82
N GLU A 149 17.44 2.26 -11.30
CA GLU A 149 16.92 2.81 -12.56
C GLU A 149 17.30 1.92 -13.76
N ARG A 150 18.54 1.41 -13.85
CA ARG A 150 18.96 0.45 -14.89
C ARG A 150 18.20 -0.89 -14.77
N LEU A 151 17.74 -1.27 -13.61
CA LEU A 151 16.94 -2.47 -13.40
C LEU A 151 15.42 -2.23 -13.62
N GLY A 152 15.04 -1.03 -14.07
CA GLY A 152 13.66 -0.69 -14.43
C GLY A 152 12.79 -0.20 -13.27
N TYR A 153 13.40 0.18 -12.15
CA TYR A 153 12.67 0.87 -11.07
C TYR A 153 12.38 2.31 -11.46
N ARG A 154 11.21 2.79 -11.10
CA ARG A 154 10.77 4.17 -11.35
C ARG A 154 10.66 4.91 -10.04
N ARG A 155 11.18 6.14 -10.01
CA ARG A 155 10.94 7.03 -8.87
C ARG A 155 9.48 7.48 -8.86
N PHE A 156 8.81 7.36 -7.72
CA PHE A 156 7.41 7.73 -7.57
C PHE A 156 7.13 8.66 -6.39
N GLY A 157 8.13 8.92 -5.53
CA GLY A 157 7.97 9.81 -4.38
C GLY A 157 9.28 10.28 -3.78
N VAL A 158 9.15 11.20 -2.83
CA VAL A 158 10.23 11.70 -1.98
C VAL A 158 9.69 11.75 -0.56
N LEU A 159 10.49 11.32 0.42
CA LEU A 159 10.23 11.48 1.83
C LEU A 159 11.21 12.50 2.39
N SER A 160 10.69 13.62 2.85
CA SER A 160 11.49 14.62 3.54
C SER A 160 11.82 14.15 4.95
N ASP A 161 12.99 14.52 5.45
CA ASP A 161 13.38 14.26 6.84
C ASP A 161 13.37 12.77 7.26
N TYR A 162 13.80 11.90 6.33
CA TYR A 162 13.64 10.45 6.48
C TYR A 162 14.76 9.78 7.27
N TYR A 163 16.02 10.22 7.09
CA TYR A 163 17.18 9.66 7.78
C TYR A 163 17.51 10.45 9.05
N ASP A 164 18.21 9.83 10.01
CA ASP A 164 18.59 10.45 11.28
C ASP A 164 19.29 11.82 11.13
N ASP A 165 19.93 12.08 10.00
CA ASP A 165 20.58 13.34 9.65
C ASP A 165 19.68 14.28 8.80
N HIS A 166 18.38 14.06 8.81
CA HIS A 166 17.36 14.85 8.08
C HIS A 166 17.47 14.79 6.55
N MET A 167 18.29 13.87 6.00
CA MET A 167 18.37 13.66 4.56
C MET A 167 17.09 13.04 4.00
N GLU A 168 16.69 13.51 2.84
CA GLU A 168 15.55 12.96 2.10
C GLU A 168 15.83 11.56 1.56
N ALA A 169 14.78 10.73 1.50
CA ALA A 169 14.76 9.50 0.75
C ALA A 169 13.98 9.64 -0.56
N LEU A 170 14.55 9.14 -1.64
CA LEU A 170 13.87 8.96 -2.91
C LEU A 170 13.23 7.59 -2.94
N ARG A 171 11.94 7.51 -3.27
CA ARG A 171 11.22 6.26 -3.35
C ARG A 171 11.16 5.74 -4.77
N TYR A 172 11.48 4.47 -4.87
CA TYR A 172 11.46 3.73 -6.13
C TYR A 172 10.55 2.51 -6.03
N GLU A 173 9.89 2.19 -7.14
CA GLU A 173 9.09 0.97 -7.27
C GLU A 173 9.35 0.28 -8.60
N LYS A 174 9.21 -1.03 -8.60
CA LYS A 174 9.12 -1.85 -9.82
C LYS A 174 7.95 -2.79 -9.72
N GLN A 175 7.11 -2.78 -10.75
CA GLN A 175 6.09 -3.78 -10.94
C GLN A 175 6.73 -5.05 -11.51
N LEU A 176 6.61 -6.15 -10.79
CA LEU A 176 7.14 -7.45 -11.18
C LEU A 176 6.11 -8.29 -11.94
N SER A 177 4.81 -8.03 -11.70
CA SER A 177 3.73 -8.67 -12.45
C SER A 177 3.65 -8.14 -13.89
N PRO A 178 3.44 -9.00 -14.89
CA PRO A 178 3.29 -8.60 -16.29
C PRO A 178 1.97 -7.86 -16.60
N HIS A 179 1.17 -7.52 -15.60
CA HIS A 179 -0.11 -6.87 -15.81
C HIS A 179 0.09 -5.41 -16.23
N THR A 180 -0.23 -5.15 -17.50
CA THR A 180 -0.22 -3.83 -18.12
C THR A 180 -1.63 -3.25 -18.11
N GLY A 181 -1.78 -2.02 -17.65
CA GLY A 181 -3.03 -1.25 -17.71
C GLY A 181 -3.52 -0.84 -16.32
N ARG A 182 -3.02 0.27 -15.84
CA ARG A 182 -3.48 0.96 -14.64
C ARG A 182 -4.48 2.03 -15.06
N GLU A 183 -5.76 1.75 -14.99
CA GLU A 183 -6.77 2.80 -14.88
C GLU A 183 -6.92 3.13 -13.39
N GLN A 184 -6.17 4.12 -12.92
CA GLN A 184 -6.31 4.64 -11.57
C GLN A 184 -7.05 5.98 -11.64
N ALA A 185 -8.10 6.09 -10.86
CA ALA A 185 -8.68 7.40 -10.59
C ALA A 185 -7.62 8.29 -9.94
N ARG A 186 -7.59 9.58 -10.30
CA ARG A 186 -6.71 10.57 -9.65
C ARG A 186 -7.32 10.95 -8.29
N VAL A 187 -7.32 10.01 -7.36
CA VAL A 187 -7.76 10.25 -5.98
C VAL A 187 -6.55 10.76 -5.20
N PRO A 188 -6.61 11.95 -4.59
CA PRO A 188 -5.55 12.42 -3.72
C PRO A 188 -5.51 11.59 -2.45
N PHE A 189 -4.35 11.51 -1.81
CA PHE A 189 -4.21 10.86 -0.52
C PHE A 189 -4.34 11.89 0.61
N TYR A 190 -5.11 11.53 1.63
CA TYR A 190 -5.20 12.27 2.88
C TYR A 190 -5.11 11.28 4.05
N GLU A 191 -4.09 11.45 4.88
CA GLU A 191 -3.89 10.66 6.09
C GLU A 191 -4.87 11.09 7.17
N GLN A 192 -5.56 10.13 7.78
CA GLN A 192 -6.44 10.43 8.92
C GLN A 192 -5.65 11.01 10.09
N THR A 193 -6.20 12.04 10.73
CA THR A 193 -5.51 12.70 11.84
C THR A 193 -5.83 12.08 13.21
N LEU A 194 -6.80 11.16 13.27
CA LEU A 194 -7.23 10.45 14.48
C LEU A 194 -7.58 8.99 14.14
N ASP A 195 -7.35 8.07 15.06
CA ASP A 195 -7.48 6.60 14.87
C ASP A 195 -8.89 6.12 14.43
N PHE A 196 -9.90 6.96 14.56
CA PHE A 196 -11.30 6.62 14.29
C PHE A 196 -11.91 7.36 13.09
N THR A 197 -11.15 8.16 12.37
CA THR A 197 -11.65 9.03 11.28
C THR A 197 -11.45 8.45 9.89
N CYS A 198 -11.14 7.15 9.76
CA CYS A 198 -10.90 6.50 8.47
C CYS A 198 -12.04 6.71 7.46
N GLY A 199 -13.29 6.64 7.89
CA GLY A 199 -14.45 6.87 7.02
C GLY A 199 -14.53 8.31 6.54
N ALA A 200 -14.32 9.28 7.41
CA ALA A 200 -14.32 10.70 7.07
C ALA A 200 -13.20 11.04 6.08
N SER A 201 -11.98 10.58 6.36
CA SER A 201 -10.81 10.80 5.49
C SER A 201 -10.98 10.13 4.12
N SER A 202 -11.51 8.90 4.08
CA SER A 202 -11.85 8.23 2.82
C SER A 202 -12.89 9.00 2.01
N LEU A 203 -13.92 9.55 2.67
CA LEU A 203 -14.94 10.37 2.00
C LEU A 203 -14.36 11.69 1.47
N MET A 204 -13.50 12.35 2.23
CA MET A 204 -12.81 13.57 1.78
C MET A 204 -11.98 13.31 0.52
N MET A 205 -11.22 12.24 0.49
CA MET A 205 -10.43 11.84 -0.68
C MET A 205 -11.33 11.61 -1.91
N ALA A 206 -12.46 10.90 -1.73
CA ALA A 206 -13.41 10.66 -2.81
C ALA A 206 -14.06 11.94 -3.33
N MET A 207 -14.51 12.82 -2.43
CA MET A 207 -15.12 14.10 -2.81
C MET A 207 -14.13 15.02 -3.51
N HIS A 208 -12.90 15.15 -2.99
CA HIS A 208 -11.86 15.97 -3.61
C HIS A 208 -11.46 15.46 -5.02
N ALA A 209 -11.45 14.14 -5.22
CA ALA A 209 -11.21 13.56 -6.55
C ALA A 209 -12.27 14.01 -7.58
N LEU A 210 -13.49 14.21 -7.13
CA LEU A 210 -14.64 14.63 -7.93
C LEU A 210 -14.73 16.17 -8.05
N ASP A 211 -14.40 16.88 -6.97
CA ASP A 211 -14.37 18.33 -6.91
C ASP A 211 -13.14 18.81 -6.11
N PRO A 212 -12.09 19.33 -6.79
CA PRO A 212 -10.86 19.81 -6.15
C PRO A 212 -11.04 20.98 -5.17
N GLU A 213 -12.18 21.65 -5.15
CA GLU A 213 -12.48 22.73 -4.19
C GLU A 213 -12.81 22.16 -2.78
N VAL A 214 -13.09 20.86 -2.67
CA VAL A 214 -13.29 20.22 -1.36
C VAL A 214 -11.97 20.21 -0.60
N ALA A 215 -11.94 20.81 0.57
CA ALA A 215 -10.72 20.88 1.38
C ALA A 215 -10.29 19.48 1.87
N LEU A 216 -8.98 19.26 1.94
CA LEU A 216 -8.38 18.10 2.61
C LEU A 216 -7.70 18.60 3.89
N ASP A 217 -8.52 18.88 4.91
CA ASP A 217 -8.05 19.41 6.19
C ASP A 217 -8.75 18.76 7.39
N ARG A 218 -8.12 18.88 8.54
CA ARG A 218 -8.63 18.34 9.81
C ARG A 218 -10.00 18.89 10.21
N THR A 219 -10.34 20.09 9.80
CA THR A 219 -11.63 20.70 10.14
C THR A 219 -12.76 19.99 9.42
N LEU A 220 -12.59 19.70 8.11
CA LEU A 220 -13.57 18.96 7.34
C LEU A 220 -13.64 17.49 7.80
N GLU A 221 -12.51 16.87 8.11
CA GLU A 221 -12.44 15.51 8.67
C GLU A 221 -13.30 15.36 9.92
N LEU A 222 -13.14 16.27 10.88
CA LEU A 222 -13.91 16.25 12.13
C LEU A 222 -15.40 16.58 11.90
N ARG A 223 -15.74 17.44 10.97
CA ARG A 223 -17.15 17.73 10.62
C ARG A 223 -17.82 16.50 10.06
N ILE A 224 -17.22 15.86 9.05
CA ILE A 224 -17.75 14.64 8.44
C ILE A 224 -17.87 13.53 9.48
N TRP A 225 -16.84 13.33 10.30
CA TRP A 225 -16.90 12.33 11.36
C TRP A 225 -18.08 12.54 12.29
N ARG A 226 -18.33 13.78 12.76
CA ARG A 226 -19.47 14.11 13.62
C ARG A 226 -20.82 13.86 12.96
N GLU A 227 -20.95 14.15 11.67
CA GLU A 227 -22.16 13.93 10.89
C GLU A 227 -22.40 12.44 10.61
N ALA A 228 -21.34 11.67 10.36
CA ALA A 228 -21.42 10.27 9.94
C ALA A 228 -21.29 9.25 11.08
N THR A 229 -20.99 9.70 12.30
CA THR A 229 -20.82 8.80 13.45
C THR A 229 -22.15 8.21 13.89
N THR A 230 -22.21 6.89 13.99
CA THR A 230 -23.41 6.16 14.43
C THR A 230 -23.52 5.99 15.93
N VAL A 231 -22.48 6.31 16.69
CA VAL A 231 -22.48 6.16 18.16
C VAL A 231 -21.68 7.28 18.81
N PHE A 232 -22.33 8.05 19.68
CA PHE A 232 -21.66 8.94 20.62
C PHE A 232 -21.29 8.16 21.88
N MET A 233 -20.00 8.06 22.17
CA MET A 233 -19.48 7.24 23.27
C MET A 233 -18.94 8.09 24.40
N THR A 234 -19.25 7.72 25.63
CA THR A 234 -18.60 8.27 26.84
C THR A 234 -17.18 7.69 27.04
N SER A 235 -16.89 6.56 26.41
CA SER A 235 -15.57 5.96 26.39
C SER A 235 -15.32 5.33 25.01
N GLY A 236 -14.29 5.79 24.32
CA GLY A 236 -13.96 5.42 22.94
C GLY A 236 -14.71 6.29 21.90
N HIS A 237 -14.19 6.33 20.71
CA HIS A 237 -14.72 7.12 19.60
C HIS A 237 -15.50 6.21 18.65
N GLY A 238 -16.68 6.64 18.22
CA GLY A 238 -17.48 5.91 17.24
C GLY A 238 -16.91 6.05 15.85
N GLY A 239 -16.97 4.96 15.05
CA GLY A 239 -16.65 5.00 13.63
C GLY A 239 -17.83 5.50 12.78
N CYS A 240 -17.57 5.84 11.53
CA CYS A 240 -18.58 6.25 10.57
C CYS A 240 -19.35 5.04 10.03
N GLY A 241 -20.68 5.18 9.92
CA GLY A 241 -21.55 4.23 9.24
C GLY A 241 -21.76 4.57 7.77
N PRO A 242 -22.20 3.59 6.94
CA PRO A 242 -22.40 3.80 5.51
C PRO A 242 -23.45 4.88 5.20
N PHE A 243 -24.52 4.93 5.97
CA PHE A 243 -25.60 5.89 5.76
C PHE A 243 -25.17 7.31 6.13
N GLY A 244 -24.46 7.47 7.25
CA GLY A 244 -23.93 8.78 7.66
C GLY A 244 -22.89 9.31 6.68
N LEU A 245 -22.00 8.48 6.13
CA LEU A 245 -21.06 8.88 5.07
C LEU A 245 -21.80 9.31 3.80
N ALA A 246 -22.83 8.57 3.41
CA ALA A 246 -23.65 8.92 2.24
C ALA A 246 -24.38 10.25 2.43
N LEU A 247 -25.00 10.47 3.59
CA LEU A 247 -25.70 11.72 3.93
C LEU A 247 -24.71 12.90 3.96
N ALA A 248 -23.53 12.72 4.56
CA ALA A 248 -22.51 13.75 4.60
C ALA A 248 -22.01 14.18 3.20
N ALA A 249 -21.88 13.22 2.26
CA ALA A 249 -21.56 13.50 0.87
C ALA A 249 -22.74 14.17 0.15
N HIS A 250 -23.96 13.65 0.33
CA HIS A 250 -25.16 14.21 -0.29
C HIS A 250 -25.41 15.66 0.11
N ALA A 251 -25.27 15.98 1.41
CA ALA A 251 -25.40 17.33 1.92
C ALA A 251 -24.38 18.33 1.31
N ARG A 252 -23.29 17.80 0.73
CA ARG A 252 -22.26 18.58 0.01
C ARG A 252 -22.46 18.58 -1.52
N GLY A 253 -23.64 18.10 -1.97
CA GLY A 253 -24.02 18.16 -3.39
C GLY A 253 -23.51 17.00 -4.24
N PHE A 254 -22.98 15.94 -3.67
CA PHE A 254 -22.57 14.75 -4.43
C PHE A 254 -23.73 13.77 -4.62
N SER A 255 -23.74 13.07 -5.74
CA SER A 255 -24.60 11.90 -5.93
C SER A 255 -23.99 10.72 -5.19
N VAL A 256 -24.83 9.98 -4.47
CA VAL A 256 -24.38 8.86 -3.63
C VAL A 256 -25.30 7.66 -3.79
N GLU A 257 -24.74 6.46 -3.70
CA GLU A 257 -25.47 5.19 -3.63
C GLU A 257 -24.88 4.36 -2.49
N VAL A 258 -25.73 3.68 -1.73
CA VAL A 258 -25.32 2.80 -0.61
C VAL A 258 -25.67 1.35 -0.93
N PHE A 259 -24.68 0.48 -0.80
CA PHE A 259 -24.86 -0.97 -0.86
C PHE A 259 -24.51 -1.55 0.50
N VAL A 260 -25.42 -2.33 1.08
CA VAL A 260 -25.20 -3.02 2.35
C VAL A 260 -25.92 -4.36 2.33
N ASN A 261 -25.25 -5.43 2.71
CA ASN A 261 -25.78 -6.78 2.62
C ASN A 261 -26.70 -7.18 3.78
N ASP A 262 -26.88 -6.32 4.76
CA ASP A 262 -27.73 -6.55 5.94
C ASP A 262 -28.70 -5.36 6.13
N ARG A 263 -29.93 -5.67 6.55
CA ARG A 263 -30.96 -4.65 6.91
C ARG A 263 -30.87 -4.23 8.37
N GLY A 264 -30.05 -4.92 9.18
CA GLY A 264 -29.83 -4.58 10.57
C GLY A 264 -28.95 -3.35 10.76
N VAL A 265 -28.77 -2.95 12.01
CA VAL A 265 -27.91 -1.82 12.36
C VAL A 265 -26.44 -2.20 12.14
N PRO A 266 -25.72 -1.54 11.23
CA PRO A 266 -24.33 -1.87 10.98
C PRO A 266 -23.47 -1.79 12.25
N LEU A 267 -22.57 -2.74 12.44
CA LEU A 267 -21.59 -2.78 13.53
C LEU A 267 -22.18 -2.91 14.96
N ILE A 268 -23.49 -3.13 15.13
CA ILE A 268 -24.15 -3.22 16.45
C ILE A 268 -23.57 -4.34 17.33
N ASP A 269 -23.08 -5.42 16.73
CA ASP A 269 -22.48 -6.55 17.44
C ASP A 269 -21.11 -6.23 18.05
N SER A 270 -20.47 -5.15 17.63
CA SER A 270 -19.22 -4.67 18.21
C SER A 270 -19.42 -3.95 19.55
N VAL A 271 -20.67 -3.58 19.87
CA VAL A 271 -21.03 -2.87 21.09
C VAL A 271 -21.65 -3.83 22.12
N ARG A 272 -21.20 -3.77 23.38
CA ARG A 272 -21.70 -4.65 24.45
C ARG A 272 -22.84 -4.03 25.27
N SER A 273 -22.83 -2.71 25.48
CA SER A 273 -23.83 -2.00 26.29
C SER A 273 -25.20 -1.98 25.61
N PRO A 274 -26.27 -2.44 26.28
CA PRO A 274 -27.63 -2.38 25.74
C PRO A 274 -28.09 -0.94 25.44
N GLU A 275 -27.75 0.02 26.33
CA GLU A 275 -28.10 1.42 26.14
C GLU A 275 -27.45 2.02 24.89
N LYS A 276 -26.17 1.67 24.63
CA LYS A 276 -25.48 2.10 23.42
C LYS A 276 -26.09 1.46 22.18
N LYS A 277 -26.48 0.19 22.25
CA LYS A 277 -27.18 -0.47 21.14
C LYS A 277 -28.49 0.20 20.80
N GLU A 278 -29.22 0.68 21.82
CA GLU A 278 -30.45 1.42 21.62
C GLU A 278 -30.21 2.77 20.93
N VAL A 279 -29.21 3.52 21.36
CA VAL A 279 -28.80 4.76 20.68
C VAL A 279 -28.39 4.46 19.21
N MET A 280 -27.64 3.37 18.95
CA MET A 280 -27.28 2.98 17.59
C MET A 280 -28.52 2.71 16.72
N ARG A 281 -29.56 2.05 17.28
CA ARG A 281 -30.79 1.80 16.52
C ARG A 281 -31.49 3.10 16.17
N LEU A 282 -31.70 3.99 17.17
CA LEU A 282 -32.34 5.28 16.97
C LEU A 282 -31.62 6.13 15.93
N VAL A 283 -30.28 6.23 16.00
CA VAL A 283 -29.47 6.97 15.04
C VAL A 283 -29.54 6.31 13.66
N HIS A 284 -29.52 5.00 13.59
CA HIS A 284 -29.63 4.27 12.32
C HIS A 284 -31.01 4.49 11.66
N GLU A 285 -32.09 4.41 12.42
CA GLU A 285 -33.46 4.65 11.94
C GLU A 285 -33.61 6.09 11.42
N ASP A 286 -33.07 7.08 12.14
CA ASP A 286 -33.07 8.48 11.73
C ASP A 286 -32.29 8.68 10.43
N MET A 287 -31.05 8.14 10.34
CA MET A 287 -30.24 8.22 9.12
C MET A 287 -30.92 7.54 7.94
N LEU A 288 -31.59 6.41 8.11
CA LEU A 288 -32.35 5.76 7.05
C LEU A 288 -33.54 6.62 6.59
N ALA A 289 -34.28 7.20 7.52
CA ALA A 289 -35.38 8.11 7.21
C ALA A 289 -34.88 9.37 6.47
N GLU A 290 -33.73 9.89 6.86
CA GLU A 290 -33.10 11.03 6.19
C GLU A 290 -32.62 10.66 4.78
N ALA A 291 -31.97 9.51 4.61
CA ALA A 291 -31.54 9.00 3.30
C ALA A 291 -32.73 8.82 2.35
N ALA A 292 -33.85 8.28 2.86
CA ALA A 292 -35.09 8.15 2.08
C ALA A 292 -35.68 9.52 1.68
N ARG A 293 -35.70 10.49 2.60
CA ARG A 293 -36.16 11.87 2.30
C ARG A 293 -35.27 12.59 1.30
N ALA A 294 -33.96 12.35 1.38
CA ALA A 294 -32.96 12.90 0.47
C ALA A 294 -32.92 12.18 -0.89
N GLY A 295 -33.66 11.08 -1.07
CA GLY A 295 -33.64 10.30 -2.29
C GLY A 295 -32.33 9.55 -2.51
N VAL A 296 -31.55 9.27 -1.48
CA VAL A 296 -30.32 8.48 -1.56
C VAL A 296 -30.65 7.01 -1.82
N PRO A 297 -30.24 6.42 -2.94
CA PRO A 297 -30.50 5.01 -3.23
C PRO A 297 -29.77 4.09 -2.24
N VAL A 298 -30.52 3.18 -1.64
CA VAL A 298 -30.01 2.14 -0.73
C VAL A 298 -30.35 0.78 -1.30
N THR A 299 -29.32 0.00 -1.66
CA THR A 299 -29.45 -1.37 -2.15
C THR A 299 -29.05 -2.34 -1.04
N TYR A 300 -30.01 -3.19 -0.62
CA TYR A 300 -29.74 -4.27 0.31
C TYR A 300 -29.25 -5.50 -0.45
N GLY A 301 -27.92 -5.58 -0.58
CA GLY A 301 -27.24 -6.62 -1.33
C GLY A 301 -25.74 -6.40 -1.37
N THR A 302 -25.04 -7.29 -2.04
CA THR A 302 -23.60 -7.18 -2.26
C THR A 302 -23.28 -6.57 -3.60
N LEU A 303 -22.36 -5.63 -3.64
CA LEU A 303 -21.81 -5.13 -4.90
C LEU A 303 -20.62 -6.01 -5.30
N GLY A 304 -20.73 -6.72 -6.44
CA GLY A 304 -19.65 -7.55 -6.96
C GLY A 304 -18.45 -6.74 -7.45
N LEU A 305 -17.25 -7.33 -7.48
CA LEU A 305 -16.05 -6.59 -7.92
C LEU A 305 -16.14 -6.11 -9.38
N ASP A 306 -16.75 -6.89 -10.26
CA ASP A 306 -16.86 -6.53 -11.68
C ASP A 306 -17.83 -5.33 -11.85
N GLU A 307 -18.90 -5.30 -11.06
CA GLU A 307 -19.80 -4.15 -11.01
C GLU A 307 -19.13 -2.93 -10.37
N LEU A 308 -18.39 -3.14 -9.27
CA LEU A 308 -17.61 -2.08 -8.61
C LEU A 308 -16.59 -1.45 -9.58
N GLU A 309 -15.87 -2.28 -10.36
CA GLU A 309 -14.95 -1.85 -11.41
C GLU A 309 -15.68 -1.05 -12.51
N GLY A 310 -16.85 -1.52 -12.93
CA GLY A 310 -17.70 -0.80 -13.89
C GLY A 310 -18.14 0.58 -13.37
N ARG A 311 -18.54 0.67 -12.10
CA ARG A 311 -18.91 1.96 -11.47
C ARG A 311 -17.71 2.91 -11.36
N CYS A 312 -16.51 2.41 -11.04
CA CYS A 312 -15.28 3.23 -11.06
C CYS A 312 -14.98 3.76 -12.45
N THR A 313 -15.08 2.92 -13.48
CA THR A 313 -14.88 3.32 -14.88
C THR A 313 -15.91 4.37 -15.33
N ALA A 314 -17.12 4.32 -14.78
CA ALA A 314 -18.17 5.31 -15.02
C ALA A 314 -17.95 6.62 -14.20
N GLY A 315 -16.87 6.73 -13.44
CA GLY A 315 -16.48 7.94 -12.71
C GLY A 315 -16.93 8.01 -11.26
N ALA A 316 -17.50 6.95 -10.70
CA ALA A 316 -17.75 6.88 -9.26
C ALA A 316 -16.48 6.58 -8.48
N VAL A 317 -16.37 7.12 -7.27
CA VAL A 317 -15.27 6.83 -6.33
C VAL A 317 -15.85 6.03 -5.15
N PRO A 318 -15.55 4.72 -5.04
CA PRO A 318 -16.10 3.89 -4.00
C PRO A 318 -15.32 4.02 -2.67
N LEU A 319 -16.07 4.08 -1.58
CA LEU A 319 -15.59 3.78 -0.23
C LEU A 319 -16.04 2.35 0.10
N VAL A 320 -15.14 1.52 0.59
CA VAL A 320 -15.42 0.13 0.95
C VAL A 320 -15.08 -0.13 2.40
N LEU A 321 -16.03 -0.71 3.14
CA LEU A 321 -15.78 -1.20 4.49
C LEU A 321 -14.99 -2.51 4.41
N ILE A 322 -13.85 -2.54 5.07
CA ILE A 322 -13.00 -3.73 5.15
C ILE A 322 -12.75 -4.18 6.60
N SER A 323 -12.31 -5.40 6.76
CA SER A 323 -11.71 -5.88 8.00
C SER A 323 -10.23 -5.53 8.01
N SER A 324 -9.80 -4.74 8.97
CA SER A 324 -8.40 -4.35 9.18
C SER A 324 -7.48 -5.52 9.53
N TYR A 325 -8.04 -6.65 10.00
CA TYR A 325 -7.29 -7.79 10.54
C TYR A 325 -6.19 -8.32 9.60
N ARG A 326 -6.41 -8.27 8.31
CA ARG A 326 -5.46 -8.78 7.33
C ARG A 326 -4.29 -7.83 7.07
N ILE A 327 -4.51 -6.54 7.27
CA ILE A 327 -3.47 -5.50 7.14
C ILE A 327 -2.72 -5.35 8.46
N TYR A 328 -3.44 -5.11 9.56
CA TYR A 328 -2.87 -4.69 10.85
C TYR A 328 -2.88 -5.78 11.93
N ALA A 329 -3.36 -7.01 11.63
CA ALA A 329 -3.60 -8.08 12.59
C ALA A 329 -4.59 -7.73 13.72
N GLU A 330 -5.28 -6.60 13.62
CA GLU A 330 -6.29 -6.10 14.56
C GLU A 330 -7.69 -6.14 13.94
N LYS A 331 -8.70 -6.47 14.74
CA LYS A 331 -10.08 -6.67 14.26
C LYS A 331 -10.92 -5.42 14.51
N PHE A 332 -10.78 -4.40 13.69
CA PHE A 332 -11.68 -3.27 13.68
C PHE A 332 -12.26 -3.01 12.28
N PRO A 333 -13.46 -2.41 12.18
CA PRO A 333 -14.01 -1.97 10.91
C PRO A 333 -13.20 -0.81 10.37
N HIS A 334 -12.88 -0.86 9.10
CA HIS A 334 -12.01 0.14 8.49
C HIS A 334 -12.51 0.54 7.11
N TRP A 335 -12.51 1.83 6.81
CA TRP A 335 -12.90 2.36 5.52
C TRP A 335 -11.67 2.67 4.69
N VAL A 336 -11.71 2.23 3.45
CA VAL A 336 -10.71 2.57 2.43
C VAL A 336 -11.40 3.14 1.19
N VAL A 337 -10.68 3.98 0.43
CA VAL A 337 -11.17 4.47 -0.86
C VAL A 337 -10.54 3.67 -2.00
N VAL A 338 -11.36 3.19 -2.93
CA VAL A 338 -10.87 2.47 -4.12
C VAL A 338 -10.40 3.48 -5.15
N THR A 339 -9.16 3.32 -5.61
CA THR A 339 -8.51 4.23 -6.56
C THR A 339 -8.37 3.64 -7.96
N GLY A 340 -8.60 2.35 -8.14
CA GLY A 340 -8.55 1.72 -9.46
C GLY A 340 -8.50 0.20 -9.42
N PHE A 341 -8.47 -0.37 -10.61
CA PHE A 341 -8.43 -1.81 -10.85
C PHE A 341 -7.42 -2.17 -11.92
N ASP A 342 -6.95 -3.41 -11.89
CA ASP A 342 -6.39 -4.10 -13.02
C ASP A 342 -6.87 -5.57 -13.05
N ARG A 343 -6.27 -6.41 -13.93
CA ARG A 343 -6.70 -7.81 -14.07
C ARG A 343 -6.64 -8.61 -12.77
N GLY A 344 -5.67 -8.34 -11.89
CA GLY A 344 -5.41 -9.11 -10.67
C GLY A 344 -5.68 -8.37 -9.37
N PHE A 345 -5.71 -7.04 -9.41
CA PHE A 345 -5.67 -6.19 -8.21
C PHE A 345 -6.80 -5.18 -8.15
N VAL A 346 -7.17 -4.83 -6.93
CA VAL A 346 -7.89 -3.61 -6.55
C VAL A 346 -6.87 -2.69 -5.90
N TYR A 347 -6.82 -1.44 -6.33
CA TYR A 347 -5.97 -0.42 -5.73
C TYR A 347 -6.78 0.41 -4.75
N VAL A 348 -6.23 0.66 -3.57
CA VAL A 348 -6.90 1.46 -2.54
C VAL A 348 -5.96 2.48 -1.94
N HIS A 349 -6.50 3.60 -1.45
CA HIS A 349 -5.86 4.39 -0.41
C HIS A 349 -6.40 3.94 0.95
N ASP A 350 -5.49 3.65 1.85
CA ASP A 350 -5.79 3.46 3.25
C ASP A 350 -5.45 4.75 4.00
N PRO A 351 -6.41 5.44 4.61
CA PRO A 351 -6.12 6.69 5.33
C PRO A 351 -5.30 6.50 6.59
N TYR A 352 -5.16 5.27 7.10
CA TYR A 352 -4.33 4.95 8.25
C TYR A 352 -2.88 4.63 7.82
N VAL A 353 -1.91 5.14 8.58
CA VAL A 353 -0.48 4.87 8.39
C VAL A 353 0.08 4.30 9.69
N ASP A 354 0.57 3.07 9.65
CA ASP A 354 1.14 2.40 10.83
C ASP A 354 2.62 2.76 11.02
N TYR A 355 2.87 3.92 11.60
CA TYR A 355 4.23 4.37 11.91
C TYR A 355 4.97 3.45 12.90
N GLU A 356 4.25 2.71 13.77
CA GLU A 356 4.86 1.77 14.70
C GLU A 356 5.45 0.57 13.98
N GLN A 357 4.87 0.17 12.84
CA GLN A 357 5.40 -0.85 11.94
C GLN A 357 6.37 -0.30 10.90
N GLY A 358 6.70 1.00 10.98
CA GLY A 358 7.61 1.67 10.06
C GLY A 358 7.01 1.96 8.69
N GLU A 359 5.68 2.00 8.59
CA GLU A 359 4.98 2.45 7.38
C GLU A 359 5.09 3.98 7.23
N THR A 360 4.85 4.42 6.04
CA THR A 360 4.84 5.83 5.66
C THR A 360 3.61 6.11 4.79
N PRO A 361 3.15 7.36 4.64
CA PRO A 361 1.95 7.68 3.85
C PRO A 361 1.92 7.04 2.46
N ILE A 362 3.10 6.86 1.83
CA ILE A 362 3.14 6.28 0.48
C ILE A 362 2.92 4.74 0.50
N ASP A 363 3.13 4.08 1.63
CA ASP A 363 2.80 2.65 1.76
C ASP A 363 1.28 2.45 1.74
N SER A 364 0.53 3.43 2.22
CA SER A 364 -0.92 3.47 2.24
C SER A 364 -1.56 4.02 0.96
N MET A 365 -0.75 4.55 0.02
CA MET A 365 -1.21 5.08 -1.27
C MET A 365 -1.26 4.01 -2.36
N ASN A 366 -2.39 3.93 -3.09
CA ASN A 366 -2.56 2.99 -4.20
C ASN A 366 -2.07 1.59 -3.88
N MET A 367 -2.46 1.10 -2.70
CA MET A 367 -2.08 -0.25 -2.26
C MET A 367 -2.69 -1.30 -3.19
N PRO A 368 -1.90 -2.12 -3.86
CA PRO A 368 -2.40 -3.22 -4.67
C PRO A 368 -2.82 -4.39 -3.75
N ILE A 369 -4.10 -4.70 -3.76
CA ILE A 369 -4.67 -5.84 -3.04
C ILE A 369 -5.20 -6.83 -4.09
N GLN A 370 -4.78 -8.10 -4.03
CA GLN A 370 -5.31 -9.12 -4.94
C GLN A 370 -6.84 -9.19 -4.87
N LYS A 371 -7.53 -9.27 -6.03
CA LYS A 371 -9.01 -9.29 -6.09
C LYS A 371 -9.63 -10.36 -5.18
N ALA A 372 -9.00 -11.54 -5.08
CA ALA A 372 -9.47 -12.61 -4.20
C ALA A 372 -9.33 -12.24 -2.71
N GLU A 373 -8.26 -11.56 -2.34
CA GLU A 373 -8.01 -11.12 -0.97
C GLU A 373 -8.93 -9.94 -0.61
N PHE A 374 -9.08 -8.98 -1.51
CA PHE A 374 -10.00 -7.85 -1.31
C PHE A 374 -11.44 -8.33 -1.03
N ARG A 375 -11.93 -9.36 -1.77
CA ARG A 375 -13.27 -9.95 -1.50
C ARG A 375 -13.38 -10.52 -0.07
N ARG A 376 -12.29 -11.02 0.50
CA ARG A 376 -12.26 -11.53 1.88
C ARG A 376 -12.22 -10.40 2.88
N MET A 377 -11.45 -9.35 2.59
CA MET A 377 -11.32 -8.16 3.44
C MET A 377 -12.60 -7.34 3.48
N ALA A 378 -13.32 -7.23 2.36
CA ALA A 378 -14.60 -6.52 2.26
C ALA A 378 -15.77 -7.23 2.98
N ARG A 379 -15.46 -8.08 3.98
CA ARG A 379 -16.42 -8.76 4.85
C ARG A 379 -16.01 -8.57 6.30
N TYR A 380 -16.75 -7.76 7.02
CA TYR A 380 -16.44 -7.46 8.41
C TYR A 380 -17.26 -8.28 9.40
N GLY A 381 -16.62 -8.71 10.48
CA GLY A 381 -17.27 -9.40 11.59
C GLY A 381 -17.77 -10.82 11.27
N ARG A 382 -18.46 -11.44 12.25
CA ARG A 382 -19.00 -12.82 12.11
C ARG A 382 -20.14 -12.91 11.11
N ALA A 383 -20.97 -11.87 11.07
CA ALA A 383 -22.08 -11.78 10.12
C ALA A 383 -21.63 -11.49 8.68
N GLY A 384 -20.36 -11.17 8.47
CA GLY A 384 -19.83 -10.87 7.14
C GLY A 384 -20.41 -9.60 6.54
N LEU A 385 -20.59 -8.55 7.36
CA LEU A 385 -21.09 -7.26 6.90
C LEU A 385 -20.26 -6.74 5.74
N GLN A 386 -20.94 -6.38 4.66
CA GLN A 386 -20.38 -5.71 3.49
C GLN A 386 -21.09 -4.36 3.33
N ALA A 387 -20.32 -3.30 3.21
CA ALA A 387 -20.85 -1.96 2.95
C ALA A 387 -19.96 -1.23 1.93
N VAL A 388 -20.61 -0.62 0.96
CA VAL A 388 -19.99 0.23 -0.07
C VAL A 388 -20.79 1.51 -0.18
N VAL A 389 -20.09 2.65 -0.20
CA VAL A 389 -20.67 3.95 -0.53
C VAL A 389 -20.03 4.41 -1.84
N LEU A 390 -20.82 4.56 -2.89
CA LEU A 390 -20.39 5.11 -4.16
C LEU A 390 -20.64 6.62 -4.14
N VAL A 391 -19.60 7.40 -4.41
CA VAL A 391 -19.69 8.86 -4.53
C VAL A 391 -19.45 9.25 -5.97
N SER A 392 -20.29 10.08 -6.55
CA SER A 392 -20.22 10.54 -7.93
C SER A 392 -20.53 12.02 -8.04
N ARG A 393 -20.16 12.63 -9.16
CA ARG A 393 -20.66 13.98 -9.48
C ARG A 393 -22.16 13.95 -9.72
N PRO A 394 -22.90 15.02 -9.40
CA PRO A 394 -24.29 15.15 -9.81
C PRO A 394 -24.40 15.01 -11.33
N ALA A 395 -25.48 14.38 -11.79
CA ALA A 395 -25.70 14.10 -13.22
C ALA A 395 -25.73 15.36 -14.11
N ASP A 396 -26.01 16.53 -13.53
CA ASP A 396 -26.16 17.81 -14.24
C ASP A 396 -24.88 18.64 -14.34
N VAL A 397 -23.76 18.15 -13.78
CA VAL A 397 -22.47 18.89 -13.79
C VAL A 397 -21.54 18.26 -14.84
N ALA A 398 -21.40 18.91 -15.99
CA ALA A 398 -20.40 18.54 -16.99
C ALA A 398 -18.98 18.53 -16.39
N PRO A 399 -18.09 17.62 -16.81
CA PRO A 399 -16.74 17.55 -16.28
C PRO A 399 -16.01 18.87 -16.53
N ARG A 400 -15.61 19.57 -15.45
CA ARG A 400 -14.72 20.74 -15.55
C ARG A 400 -13.39 20.28 -16.12
N ALA A 401 -12.97 20.92 -17.21
CA ALA A 401 -11.63 20.70 -17.76
C ALA A 401 -10.56 21.03 -16.69
N PRO A 402 -9.47 20.26 -16.62
CA PRO A 402 -8.39 20.57 -15.68
C PRO A 402 -7.90 22.01 -15.93
N SER A 403 -7.87 22.84 -14.88
CA SER A 403 -7.32 24.18 -14.96
C SER A 403 -5.87 24.06 -15.39
N ARG A 404 -5.51 24.61 -16.53
CA ARG A 404 -4.11 24.80 -16.91
C ARG A 404 -3.49 25.68 -15.83
N ALA A 405 -2.50 25.15 -15.12
CA ALA A 405 -1.66 25.96 -14.27
C ALA A 405 -1.18 27.15 -15.09
N ALA A 406 -1.51 28.35 -14.64
CA ALA A 406 -1.02 29.58 -15.23
C ALA A 406 0.50 29.53 -15.18
N GLY A 407 1.12 29.37 -16.34
CA GLY A 407 2.55 29.55 -16.49
C GLY A 407 2.86 30.98 -16.06
N ALA A 408 3.74 31.11 -15.10
CA ALA A 408 4.36 32.38 -14.77
C ALA A 408 5.28 32.75 -15.95
N ASP A 409 4.77 33.57 -16.86
CA ASP A 409 5.61 34.39 -17.72
C ASP A 409 6.26 35.43 -16.83
N ALA A 410 7.53 35.20 -16.51
CA ALA A 410 8.41 36.22 -15.99
C ALA A 410 9.33 36.67 -17.13
N ASP A 411 8.90 37.67 -17.85
CA ASP A 411 9.78 38.56 -18.62
C ASP A 411 9.60 39.97 -18.09
N GLY A 412 10.72 40.58 -17.62
CA GLY A 412 10.82 41.93 -17.15
C GLY A 412 12.13 42.15 -16.41
#